data_52225a5203b614e9203699be9e35a4d5
#
_entry.id   52225a5203b614e9203699be9e35a4d5
#
_cell.length_a   1.000
_cell.length_b   1.000
_cell.length_c   1.000
_cell.angle_alpha   90.00
_cell.angle_beta   90.00
_cell.angle_gamma   90.00
#
_symmetry.space_group_name_H-M   'P 1'
#
loop_
_entity.id
_entity.type
_entity.pdbx_description
1 polymer ?
#
loop_
_entity_poly.entity_id
_entity_poly.type
_entity_poly.pdbx_seq_one_letter_code
_entity_poly.pdbx_strand_id
1 'polypeptide(L)'
;MSISILGIFVADLVFFGEKIPVEGETILGKNFVIGPGGKGSNQAVAAAKAGAKTFFISKIGDDQFGSMATKIYENSGVDYSNVIISKDHSTGAAGILVNEGTGSNAINVFPGAAGAITIEDIDKAEEAIKNSSI
;
A
#
# COMPACT_ATOMS: atom_id res chain seq x y z
N MET A 1 -5.89 23.37 -1.63
CA MET A 1 -5.58 22.60 -0.40
C MET A 1 -4.54 21.54 -0.75
N SER A 2 -3.48 21.44 0.05
CA SER A 2 -2.43 20.43 -0.10
C SER A 2 -2.44 19.51 1.12
N ILE A 3 -2.14 18.23 0.90
CA ILE A 3 -2.22 17.18 1.91
C ILE A 3 -0.95 16.34 1.85
N SER A 4 -0.31 16.11 2.99
CA SER A 4 0.79 15.16 3.13
C SER A 4 0.33 13.93 3.91
N ILE A 5 0.58 12.75 3.37
CA ILE A 5 0.17 11.48 3.99
C ILE A 5 1.40 10.62 4.19
N LEU A 6 1.71 10.31 5.44
CA LEU A 6 2.68 9.29 5.81
C LEU A 6 1.95 7.95 5.97
N GLY A 7 2.35 6.95 5.23
CA GLY A 7 1.68 5.66 5.28
C GLY A 7 2.41 4.57 4.54
N ILE A 8 1.82 3.38 4.51
CA ILE A 8 2.38 2.24 3.78
C ILE A 8 1.61 1.99 2.49
N PHE A 9 2.33 1.48 1.49
CA PHE A 9 1.77 0.72 0.38
C PHE A 9 2.04 -0.76 0.63
N VAL A 10 1.05 -1.59 0.33
CA VAL A 10 1.20 -3.04 0.26
C VAL A 10 0.52 -3.55 -1.01
N ALA A 11 1.04 -4.61 -1.61
CA ALA A 11 0.30 -5.33 -2.64
C ALA A 11 -0.69 -6.27 -1.96
N ASP A 12 -1.97 -6.14 -2.25
CA ASP A 12 -3.00 -7.04 -1.76
C ASP A 12 -3.09 -8.26 -2.67
N LEU A 13 -2.77 -9.45 -2.11
CA LEU A 13 -2.89 -10.75 -2.76
C LEU A 13 -4.14 -11.43 -2.20
N VAL A 14 -5.23 -11.35 -2.95
CA VAL A 14 -6.55 -11.77 -2.49
C VAL A 14 -6.92 -13.12 -3.08
N PHE A 15 -7.15 -14.08 -2.22
CA PHE A 15 -7.59 -15.44 -2.54
C PHE A 15 -9.04 -15.61 -2.12
N PHE A 16 -9.89 -16.01 -3.04
CA PHE A 16 -11.30 -16.25 -2.81
C PHE A 16 -11.58 -17.74 -2.73
N GLY A 17 -12.37 -18.16 -1.77
CA GLY A 17 -12.75 -19.55 -1.55
C GLY A 17 -14.07 -19.70 -0.83
N GLU A 18 -14.54 -20.95 -0.70
CA GLU A 18 -15.79 -21.24 0.01
C GLU A 18 -15.70 -21.00 1.51
N LYS A 19 -14.49 -21.06 2.05
CA LYS A 19 -14.18 -20.82 3.46
C LYS A 19 -12.73 -20.31 3.60
N ILE A 20 -12.39 -19.85 4.77
CA ILE A 20 -11.01 -19.65 5.18
C ILE A 20 -10.47 -20.99 5.70
N PRO A 21 -9.33 -21.52 5.17
CA PRO A 21 -8.77 -22.78 5.64
C PRO A 21 -8.32 -22.66 7.10
N VAL A 22 -8.49 -23.73 7.86
CA VAL A 22 -7.92 -23.88 9.20
C VAL A 22 -6.48 -24.36 9.14
N GLU A 23 -5.76 -24.29 10.26
CA GLU A 23 -4.37 -24.75 10.34
C GLU A 23 -4.23 -26.20 9.83
N GLY A 24 -3.25 -26.42 8.94
CA GLY A 24 -2.99 -27.70 8.30
C GLY A 24 -3.92 -28.06 7.14
N GLU A 25 -4.93 -27.25 6.84
CA GLU A 25 -5.88 -27.51 5.77
C GLU A 25 -5.43 -26.88 4.44
N THR A 26 -5.64 -27.59 3.35
CA THR A 26 -5.52 -27.06 1.98
C THR A 26 -6.90 -27.05 1.33
N ILE A 27 -7.30 -25.90 0.80
CA ILE A 27 -8.52 -25.76 0.00
C ILE A 27 -8.20 -25.32 -1.42
N LEU A 28 -9.06 -25.61 -2.36
CA LEU A 28 -8.98 -25.05 -3.71
C LEU A 28 -9.70 -23.71 -3.75
N GLY A 29 -8.95 -22.66 -4.09
CA GLY A 29 -9.53 -21.33 -4.30
C GLY A 29 -10.33 -21.27 -5.59
N LYS A 30 -11.25 -20.31 -5.66
CA LYS A 30 -12.10 -20.05 -6.83
C LYS A 30 -11.57 -18.90 -7.69
N ASN A 31 -10.87 -17.94 -7.09
CA ASN A 31 -10.33 -16.79 -7.77
C ASN A 31 -9.10 -16.25 -7.04
N PHE A 32 -8.29 -15.49 -7.77
CA PHE A 32 -7.11 -14.80 -7.25
C PHE A 32 -7.00 -13.42 -7.90
N VAL A 33 -6.79 -12.40 -7.08
CA VAL A 33 -6.60 -11.02 -7.54
C VAL A 33 -5.39 -10.42 -6.85
N ILE A 34 -4.60 -9.66 -7.61
CA ILE A 34 -3.55 -8.80 -7.07
C ILE A 34 -3.99 -7.36 -7.28
N GLY A 35 -3.93 -6.56 -6.23
CA GLY A 35 -4.31 -5.16 -6.29
C GLY A 35 -3.47 -4.27 -5.37
N PRO A 36 -3.61 -2.94 -5.51
CA PRO A 36 -2.98 -2.01 -4.61
C PRO A 36 -3.73 -1.96 -3.28
N GLY A 37 -2.96 -1.90 -2.20
CA GLY A 37 -3.47 -1.78 -0.85
C GLY A 37 -2.66 -0.80 -0.01
N GLY A 38 -2.92 -0.81 1.28
CA GLY A 38 -2.36 0.14 2.23
C GLY A 38 -3.31 1.32 2.47
N LYS A 39 -3.74 1.50 3.73
CA LYS A 39 -4.73 2.54 4.09
C LYS A 39 -4.24 3.95 3.75
N GLY A 40 -2.97 4.26 4.04
CA GLY A 40 -2.37 5.55 3.69
C GLY A 40 -2.28 5.76 2.18
N SER A 41 -1.86 4.74 1.44
CA SER A 41 -1.83 4.77 -0.02
C SER A 41 -3.22 5.02 -0.62
N ASN A 42 -4.24 4.31 -0.11
CA ASN A 42 -5.62 4.50 -0.55
C ASN A 42 -6.14 5.91 -0.25
N GLN A 43 -5.80 6.48 0.91
CA GLN A 43 -6.13 7.87 1.26
C GLN A 43 -5.46 8.86 0.30
N ALA A 44 -4.19 8.66 -0.03
CA ALA A 44 -3.46 9.53 -0.95
C ALA A 44 -4.11 9.53 -2.35
N VAL A 45 -4.42 8.35 -2.86
CA VAL A 45 -5.11 8.19 -4.15
C VAL A 45 -6.49 8.85 -4.13
N ALA A 46 -7.26 8.64 -3.07
CA ALA A 46 -8.59 9.23 -2.93
C ALA A 46 -8.53 10.76 -2.86
N ALA A 47 -7.61 11.31 -2.07
CA ALA A 47 -7.43 12.76 -1.95
C ALA A 47 -7.01 13.40 -3.27
N ALA A 48 -6.05 12.80 -3.99
CA ALA A 48 -5.61 13.28 -5.29
C ALA A 48 -6.74 13.25 -6.32
N LYS A 49 -7.49 12.16 -6.40
CA LYS A 49 -8.67 12.04 -7.28
C LYS A 49 -9.78 13.03 -6.92
N ALA A 50 -9.88 13.45 -5.67
CA ALA A 50 -10.80 14.50 -5.24
C ALA A 50 -10.28 15.93 -5.53
N GLY A 51 -9.13 16.06 -6.18
CA GLY A 51 -8.56 17.33 -6.62
C GLY A 51 -7.62 18.02 -5.62
N ALA A 52 -7.22 17.35 -4.54
CA ALA A 52 -6.23 17.87 -3.62
C ALA A 52 -4.81 17.66 -4.19
N LYS A 53 -3.90 18.64 -3.99
CA LYS A 53 -2.47 18.42 -4.19
C LYS A 53 -1.98 17.51 -3.08
N THR A 54 -1.66 16.25 -3.43
CA THR A 54 -1.40 15.20 -2.44
C THR A 54 0.03 14.71 -2.56
N PHE A 55 0.77 14.76 -1.43
CA PHE A 55 2.10 14.18 -1.28
C PHE A 55 1.99 12.87 -0.49
N PHE A 56 2.61 11.83 -1.00
CA PHE A 56 2.70 10.56 -0.28
C PHE A 56 4.13 10.31 0.19
N ILE A 57 4.27 10.03 1.48
CA ILE A 57 5.54 9.76 2.15
C ILE A 57 5.52 8.29 2.56
N SER A 58 6.44 7.52 2.01
CA SER A 58 6.50 6.08 2.23
C SER A 58 7.86 5.51 1.83
N LYS A 59 7.98 4.19 1.95
CA LYS A 59 9.13 3.44 1.46
C LYS A 59 8.64 2.16 0.80
N ILE A 60 9.11 1.89 -0.41
CA ILE A 60 8.78 0.69 -1.21
C ILE A 60 10.07 -0.01 -1.65
N GLY A 61 9.97 -1.24 -2.08
CA GLY A 61 11.10 -1.98 -2.66
C GLY A 61 11.30 -1.66 -4.15
N ASP A 62 12.50 -1.96 -4.64
CA ASP A 62 12.82 -1.96 -6.06
C ASP A 62 12.37 -3.30 -6.69
N ASP A 63 11.05 -3.50 -6.77
CA ASP A 63 10.41 -4.74 -7.20
C ASP A 63 9.10 -4.51 -7.96
N GLN A 64 8.43 -5.61 -8.35
CA GLN A 64 7.17 -5.55 -9.10
C GLN A 64 6.05 -4.82 -8.34
N PHE A 65 6.00 -4.99 -7.02
CA PHE A 65 4.98 -4.33 -6.20
C PHE A 65 5.30 -2.84 -6.01
N GLY A 66 6.57 -2.48 -5.91
CA GLY A 66 7.01 -1.09 -5.95
C GLY A 66 6.65 -0.40 -7.27
N SER A 67 6.85 -1.10 -8.39
CA SER A 67 6.43 -0.62 -9.71
C SER A 67 4.91 -0.47 -9.83
N MET A 68 4.13 -1.34 -9.17
CA MET A 68 2.67 -1.19 -9.08
C MET A 68 2.29 0.08 -8.33
N ALA A 69 2.96 0.37 -7.20
CA ALA A 69 2.71 1.57 -6.41
C ALA A 69 2.96 2.85 -7.23
N THR A 70 4.13 2.98 -7.84
CA THR A 70 4.48 4.18 -8.63
C THR A 70 3.51 4.42 -9.79
N LYS A 71 3.13 3.37 -10.51
CA LYS A 71 2.12 3.44 -11.56
C LYS A 71 0.77 3.99 -11.10
N ILE A 72 0.33 3.58 -9.92
CA ILE A 72 -0.95 4.05 -9.35
C ILE A 72 -0.85 5.51 -8.97
N TYR A 73 0.26 5.94 -8.38
CA TYR A 73 0.47 7.34 -8.01
C TYR A 73 0.53 8.23 -9.24
N GLU A 74 1.28 7.85 -10.27
CA GLU A 74 1.30 8.55 -11.56
C GLU A 74 -0.10 8.73 -12.16
N ASN A 75 -0.86 7.64 -12.24
CA ASN A 75 -2.20 7.65 -12.83
C ASN A 75 -3.24 8.42 -12.01
N SER A 76 -3.03 8.58 -10.72
CA SER A 76 -3.96 9.27 -9.82
C SER A 76 -3.56 10.70 -9.50
N GLY A 77 -2.37 11.15 -9.92
CA GLY A 77 -1.88 12.50 -9.65
C GLY A 77 -1.35 12.69 -8.22
N VAL A 78 -0.96 11.61 -7.56
CA VAL A 78 -0.25 11.68 -6.26
C VAL A 78 1.20 12.03 -6.52
N ASP A 79 1.70 13.04 -5.83
CA ASP A 79 3.13 13.34 -5.78
C ASP A 79 3.83 12.32 -4.87
N TYR A 80 4.60 11.44 -5.47
CA TYR A 80 5.36 10.40 -4.77
C TYR A 80 6.87 10.66 -4.73
N SER A 81 7.29 11.91 -4.94
CA SER A 81 8.71 12.31 -4.87
C SER A 81 9.35 12.03 -3.50
N ASN A 82 8.52 11.89 -2.46
CA ASN A 82 8.93 11.52 -1.10
C ASN A 82 8.73 10.02 -0.79
N VAL A 83 8.49 9.20 -1.81
CA VAL A 83 8.50 7.74 -1.66
C VAL A 83 9.90 7.22 -1.95
N ILE A 84 10.51 6.62 -0.95
CA ILE A 84 11.87 6.09 -1.04
C ILE A 84 11.83 4.69 -1.66
N ILE A 85 12.66 4.46 -2.67
CA ILE A 85 12.85 3.13 -3.26
C ILE A 85 14.03 2.44 -2.59
N SER A 86 13.75 1.37 -1.85
CA SER A 86 14.75 0.58 -1.13
C SER A 86 15.28 -0.54 -2.02
N LYS A 87 16.59 -0.75 -1.97
CA LYS A 87 17.26 -1.93 -2.57
C LYS A 87 17.40 -3.08 -1.58
N ASP A 88 17.28 -2.79 -0.28
CA ASP A 88 17.54 -3.74 0.79
C ASP A 88 16.27 -4.41 1.34
N HIS A 89 15.10 -3.83 1.06
CA HIS A 89 13.81 -4.32 1.55
C HIS A 89 12.82 -4.43 0.40
N SER A 90 12.09 -5.54 0.34
CA SER A 90 10.99 -5.70 -0.61
C SER A 90 9.79 -4.82 -0.24
N THR A 91 8.97 -4.52 -1.23
CA THR A 91 7.67 -3.86 -0.99
C THR A 91 6.76 -4.73 -0.13
N GLY A 92 5.95 -4.10 0.71
CA GLY A 92 4.99 -4.79 1.55
C GLY A 92 3.94 -5.56 0.75
N ALA A 93 3.44 -6.64 1.35
CA ALA A 93 2.37 -7.45 0.76
C ALA A 93 1.38 -7.90 1.83
N ALA A 94 0.13 -8.08 1.45
CA ALA A 94 -0.92 -8.63 2.31
C ALA A 94 -1.51 -9.88 1.65
N GLY A 95 -1.45 -11.01 2.34
CA GLY A 95 -2.19 -12.22 1.99
C GLY A 95 -3.61 -12.12 2.57
N ILE A 96 -4.61 -12.08 1.70
CA ILE A 96 -6.01 -11.89 2.09
C ILE A 96 -6.79 -13.12 1.66
N LEU A 97 -7.39 -13.80 2.63
CA LEU A 97 -8.27 -14.94 2.40
C LEU A 97 -9.72 -14.49 2.58
N VAL A 98 -10.54 -14.67 1.57
CA VAL A 98 -11.95 -14.26 1.56
C VAL A 98 -12.86 -15.46 1.48
N ASN A 99 -13.79 -15.56 2.44
CA ASN A 99 -14.90 -16.49 2.38
C ASN A 99 -16.03 -15.86 1.55
N GLU A 100 -16.26 -16.35 0.35
CA GLU A 100 -17.29 -15.80 -0.55
C GLU A 100 -18.72 -16.00 -0.05
N GLY A 101 -18.96 -17.05 0.73
CA GLY A 101 -20.28 -17.35 1.28
C GLY A 101 -20.74 -16.39 2.37
N THR A 102 -19.80 -15.90 3.18
CA THR A 102 -20.09 -15.03 4.33
C THR A 102 -19.57 -13.59 4.16
N GLY A 103 -18.65 -13.36 3.22
CA GLY A 103 -17.94 -12.10 3.07
C GLY A 103 -16.87 -11.84 4.14
N SER A 104 -16.65 -12.79 5.05
CA SER A 104 -15.58 -12.68 6.06
C SER A 104 -14.19 -12.85 5.44
N ASN A 105 -13.19 -12.28 6.07
CA ASN A 105 -11.80 -12.38 5.60
C ASN A 105 -10.82 -12.62 6.75
N ALA A 106 -9.64 -13.10 6.40
CA ALA A 106 -8.46 -13.14 7.25
C ALA A 106 -7.28 -12.56 6.50
N ILE A 107 -6.50 -11.72 7.17
CA ILE A 107 -5.43 -10.94 6.52
C ILE A 107 -4.14 -11.11 7.30
N ASN A 108 -3.07 -11.43 6.57
CA ASN A 108 -1.71 -11.41 7.06
C ASN A 108 -0.92 -10.34 6.29
N VAL A 109 -0.42 -9.32 7.02
CA VAL A 109 0.30 -8.19 6.42
C VAL A 109 1.78 -8.27 6.74
N PHE A 110 2.60 -8.22 5.70
CA PHE A 110 4.03 -7.95 5.79
C PHE A 110 4.27 -6.50 5.33
N PRO A 111 4.71 -5.58 6.19
CA PRO A 111 4.84 -4.17 5.85
C PRO A 111 6.01 -3.89 4.90
N GLY A 112 6.98 -4.80 4.79
CA GLY A 112 8.13 -4.67 3.91
C GLY A 112 8.95 -3.41 4.15
N ALA A 113 9.40 -2.78 3.07
CA ALA A 113 10.21 -1.56 3.10
C ALA A 113 9.56 -0.43 3.92
N ALA A 114 8.22 -0.31 3.89
CA ALA A 114 7.51 0.70 4.66
C ALA A 114 7.65 0.51 6.17
N GLY A 115 7.84 -0.72 6.63
CA GLY A 115 8.14 -1.01 8.03
C GLY A 115 9.56 -0.64 8.46
N ALA A 116 10.43 -0.32 7.51
CA ALA A 116 11.82 0.11 7.73
C ALA A 116 12.03 1.61 7.46
N ILE A 117 10.96 2.40 7.47
CA ILE A 117 11.06 3.86 7.37
C ILE A 117 11.71 4.42 8.65
N THR A 118 12.63 5.36 8.49
CA THR A 118 13.36 5.98 9.60
C THR A 118 12.95 7.43 9.80
N ILE A 119 13.37 8.04 10.92
CA ILE A 119 13.17 9.48 11.15
C ILE A 119 13.86 10.29 10.06
N GLU A 120 15.07 9.92 9.67
CA GLU A 120 15.82 10.59 8.60
C GLU A 120 15.12 10.50 7.25
N ASP A 121 14.38 9.42 7.01
CA ASP A 121 13.55 9.27 5.81
C ASP A 121 12.36 10.26 5.82
N ILE A 122 11.77 10.46 6.99
CA ILE A 122 10.66 11.43 7.16
C ILE A 122 11.19 12.87 7.08
N ASP A 123 12.35 13.16 7.65
CA ASP A 123 12.98 14.48 7.60
C ASP A 123 13.23 14.95 6.16
N LYS A 124 13.52 14.04 5.23
CA LYS A 124 13.64 14.37 3.80
C LYS A 124 12.34 14.91 3.18
N ALA A 125 11.20 14.60 3.78
CA ALA A 125 9.90 15.08 3.35
C ALA A 125 9.43 16.35 4.08
N GLU A 126 10.29 16.95 4.90
CA GLU A 126 9.96 18.11 5.76
C GLU A 126 9.28 19.25 4.99
N GLU A 127 9.79 19.58 3.79
CA GLU A 127 9.22 20.64 2.96
C GLU A 127 7.79 20.32 2.50
N ALA A 128 7.54 19.08 2.09
CA ALA A 128 6.20 18.65 1.71
C ALA A 128 5.23 18.73 2.90
N ILE A 129 5.69 18.32 4.09
CA ILE A 129 4.90 18.37 5.33
C ILE A 129 4.59 19.81 5.71
N LYS A 130 5.59 20.69 5.79
CA LYS A 130 5.44 22.09 6.19
C LYS A 130 4.54 22.90 5.24
N ASN A 131 4.58 22.59 3.95
CA ASN A 131 3.79 23.27 2.93
C ASN A 131 2.39 22.66 2.71
N SER A 132 2.02 21.67 3.50
CA SER A 132 0.69 21.07 3.47
C SER A 132 -0.27 21.77 4.42
N SER A 133 -1.54 21.76 4.03
CA SER A 133 -2.63 22.29 4.86
C SER A 133 -3.09 21.26 5.91
N ILE A 134 -2.86 19.98 5.60
CA ILE A 134 -3.18 18.81 6.43
C ILE A 134 -2.06 17.80 6.27
#